data_fbd3fc8bc86ea76e8726641ad028c37a
#
_entry.id   fbd3fc8bc86ea76e8726641ad028c37a
#
_cell.length_a   1.000
_cell.length_b   1.000
_cell.length_c   1.000
_cell.angle_alpha   90.00
_cell.angle_beta   90.00
_cell.angle_gamma   90.00
#
_symmetry.space_group_name_H-M   'P 1'
#
loop_
_entity.id
_entity.type
_entity.pdbx_description
1 polymer ?
#
loop_
_entity_poly.entity_id
_entity_poly.type
_entity_poly.pdbx_seq_one_letter_code
_entity_poly.pdbx_strand_id
1 'polypeptide(L)'
;MSVSSVLAVSCGRGRTVDADIIPYVGYILSDTTSVEHSILDGYRQDRFGTIAVMGPAENTERLTAYLMKCDLFDNVDGKVMKDGLPDFAGETFAAYYDTVNVPYQDFFINGNEEALRGLTVRHSVAALDSRCYEGTYSREASVEKSPSKIVIFSSPFSEAGIADADSLFSMSGVGPILISPVKSLVDKVIRKYDEGAMIGIWAESDVLSSGVFASAFRDCSSDGRRAADYVGFSPDMNNRMKDCLIHYLEMFLDSGNEMPLSAILIDDFSYPYDKNALSSAVDHIRNSTDDKIAKYRTLLSDDFEVIGCMDAIAESCYRVLRRKNLFTHRIAYPQAVEYMITGTPGQGGEIKYVELSQKYVHQ
;
A
#
# COMPACT_ATOMS: atom_id res chain seq x y z
N MET A 1 -20.67 -14.91 19.47
CA MET A 1 -19.51 -15.80 19.29
C MET A 1 -19.14 -15.70 17.82
N SER A 2 -18.26 -14.77 17.47
CA SER A 2 -17.73 -14.69 16.10
C SER A 2 -16.57 -15.68 16.00
N VAL A 3 -16.69 -16.62 15.10
CA VAL A 3 -15.65 -17.60 14.80
C VAL A 3 -14.62 -16.89 13.94
N SER A 4 -13.48 -16.52 14.52
CA SER A 4 -12.30 -16.07 13.77
C SER A 4 -11.84 -17.25 12.91
N SER A 5 -12.03 -17.14 11.60
CA SER A 5 -11.61 -18.18 10.66
C SER A 5 -10.11 -18.04 10.41
N VAL A 6 -9.37 -19.05 10.83
CA VAL A 6 -7.96 -19.23 10.48
C VAL A 6 -7.87 -19.76 9.07
N LEU A 7 -7.35 -18.97 8.15
CA LEU A 7 -6.90 -19.48 6.86
C LEU A 7 -5.38 -19.78 6.98
N ALA A 8 -5.06 -21.01 7.38
CA ALA A 8 -3.72 -21.54 7.16
C ALA A 8 -3.60 -21.80 5.65
N VAL A 9 -3.04 -20.83 4.92
CA VAL A 9 -2.71 -21.05 3.51
C VAL A 9 -1.32 -21.69 3.47
N SER A 10 -1.31 -23.03 3.58
CA SER A 10 -0.17 -23.81 3.12
C SER A 10 0.08 -23.46 1.65
N CYS A 11 1.32 -23.30 1.25
CA CYS A 11 1.77 -23.03 -0.12
C CYS A 11 1.37 -24.21 -1.04
N GLY A 12 0.07 -24.39 -1.26
CA GLY A 12 -0.53 -25.30 -2.21
C GLY A 12 -0.63 -24.59 -3.55
N ARG A 13 -0.07 -25.20 -4.60
CA ARG A 13 -0.11 -24.81 -6.01
C ARG A 13 -1.37 -24.05 -6.38
N GLY A 14 -1.38 -22.74 -6.04
CA GLY A 14 -2.39 -21.80 -6.46
C GLY A 14 -2.15 -21.46 -7.93
N ARG A 15 -3.22 -21.29 -8.68
CA ARG A 15 -3.27 -20.90 -10.09
C ARG A 15 -2.09 -20.02 -10.45
N THR A 16 -1.28 -20.49 -11.40
CA THR A 16 -0.43 -19.64 -12.22
C THR A 16 -1.37 -18.72 -13.01
N VAL A 17 -1.62 -17.55 -12.49
CA VAL A 17 -2.09 -16.45 -13.29
C VAL A 17 -0.82 -15.83 -13.87
N ASP A 18 -0.43 -16.29 -15.06
CA ASP A 18 0.05 -15.35 -16.06
C ASP A 18 -1.13 -14.39 -16.23
N ALA A 19 -1.11 -13.32 -15.48
CA ALA A 19 -2.19 -12.35 -15.55
C ALA A 19 -2.02 -11.64 -16.88
N ASP A 20 -2.72 -12.14 -17.91
CA ASP A 20 -2.86 -11.41 -19.16
C ASP A 20 -3.21 -9.97 -18.82
N ILE A 21 -2.45 -9.05 -19.40
CA ILE A 21 -2.68 -7.61 -19.25
C ILE A 21 -4.14 -7.32 -19.63
N ILE A 22 -4.87 -6.59 -18.81
CA ILE A 22 -6.29 -6.32 -19.06
C ILE A 22 -6.50 -5.59 -20.40
N PRO A 23 -7.61 -5.86 -21.11
CA PRO A 23 -7.92 -5.24 -22.40
C PRO A 23 -7.88 -3.71 -22.38
N TYR A 24 -8.18 -3.09 -21.24
CA TYR A 24 -8.16 -1.65 -21.08
C TYR A 24 -6.77 -1.04 -21.34
N VAL A 25 -5.69 -1.71 -20.96
CA VAL A 25 -4.31 -1.28 -21.27
C VAL A 25 -4.08 -1.27 -22.79
N GLY A 26 -4.52 -2.34 -23.48
CA GLY A 26 -4.46 -2.42 -24.95
C GLY A 26 -5.26 -1.32 -25.64
N TYR A 27 -6.43 -0.98 -25.10
CA TYR A 27 -7.24 0.13 -25.57
C TYR A 27 -6.49 1.47 -25.46
N ILE A 28 -5.95 1.81 -24.30
CA ILE A 28 -5.19 3.07 -24.09
C ILE A 28 -4.01 3.17 -25.07
N LEU A 29 -3.29 2.07 -25.30
CA LEU A 29 -2.13 2.06 -26.18
C LEU A 29 -2.51 2.23 -27.67
N SER A 30 -3.66 1.70 -28.08
CA SER A 30 -4.07 1.70 -29.48
C SER A 30 -4.91 2.91 -29.89
N ASP A 31 -5.69 3.47 -28.97
CA ASP A 31 -6.52 4.65 -29.24
C ASP A 31 -5.78 5.95 -28.93
N THR A 32 -5.06 6.45 -29.94
CA THR A 32 -4.30 7.71 -29.83
C THR A 32 -5.18 8.95 -29.62
N THR A 33 -6.51 8.81 -29.70
CA THR A 33 -7.46 9.89 -29.45
C THR A 33 -8.00 9.89 -28.02
N SER A 34 -7.69 8.85 -27.23
CA SER A 34 -8.13 8.76 -25.84
C SER A 34 -7.43 9.80 -24.96
N VAL A 35 -8.13 10.22 -23.91
CA VAL A 35 -7.58 11.16 -22.92
C VAL A 35 -6.36 10.56 -22.23
N GLU A 36 -6.44 9.28 -21.88
CA GLU A 36 -5.35 8.54 -21.22
C GLU A 36 -4.09 8.49 -22.09
N HIS A 37 -4.24 8.23 -23.38
CA HIS A 37 -3.10 8.25 -24.32
C HIS A 37 -2.46 9.64 -24.38
N SER A 38 -3.27 10.69 -24.47
CA SER A 38 -2.79 12.08 -24.48
C SER A 38 -2.04 12.45 -23.21
N ILE A 39 -2.50 11.98 -22.02
CA ILE A 39 -1.82 12.19 -20.75
C ILE A 39 -0.44 11.53 -20.77
N LEU A 40 -0.36 10.27 -21.23
CA LEU A 40 0.90 9.51 -21.27
C LEU A 40 1.89 10.16 -22.25
N ASP A 41 1.44 10.57 -23.43
CA ASP A 41 2.30 11.26 -24.40
C ASP A 41 2.83 12.61 -23.89
N GLY A 42 2.01 13.34 -23.13
CA GLY A 42 2.36 14.62 -22.54
C GLY A 42 3.21 14.52 -21.26
N TYR A 43 3.21 13.36 -20.58
CA TYR A 43 3.87 13.23 -19.28
C TYR A 43 5.40 13.27 -19.39
N ARG A 44 6.01 14.02 -18.49
CA ARG A 44 7.47 14.01 -18.26
C ARG A 44 7.73 13.96 -16.78
N GLN A 45 8.46 12.94 -16.33
CA GLN A 45 8.81 12.82 -14.93
C GLN A 45 9.72 13.97 -14.51
N ASP A 46 9.31 14.71 -13.47
CA ASP A 46 10.05 15.82 -12.93
C ASP A 46 10.21 15.64 -11.40
N ARG A 47 11.37 16.03 -10.88
CA ARG A 47 11.63 16.05 -9.43
C ARG A 47 10.67 16.97 -8.66
N PHE A 48 10.14 18.00 -9.31
CA PHE A 48 9.16 18.93 -8.72
C PHE A 48 7.72 18.45 -8.82
N GLY A 49 7.49 17.31 -9.48
CA GLY A 49 6.19 16.63 -9.50
C GLY A 49 5.75 16.22 -8.09
N THR A 50 4.46 16.04 -7.91
CA THR A 50 3.87 15.63 -6.63
C THR A 50 4.09 14.13 -6.33
N ILE A 51 3.83 13.74 -5.09
CA ILE A 51 3.66 12.36 -4.66
C ILE A 51 2.16 12.13 -4.50
N ALA A 52 1.53 11.39 -5.43
CA ALA A 52 0.12 11.05 -5.31
C ALA A 52 -0.08 9.99 -4.23
N VAL A 53 -1.13 10.16 -3.42
CA VAL A 53 -1.65 9.14 -2.50
C VAL A 53 -3.11 8.92 -2.87
N MET A 54 -3.49 7.69 -3.26
CA MET A 54 -4.80 7.41 -3.87
C MET A 54 -5.46 6.17 -3.28
N GLY A 55 -6.77 6.24 -3.08
CA GLY A 55 -7.60 5.12 -2.66
C GLY A 55 -8.76 5.54 -1.77
N PRO A 56 -9.28 4.64 -0.92
CA PRO A 56 -10.35 4.96 0.02
C PRO A 56 -10.01 6.20 0.83
N ALA A 57 -10.98 7.11 0.97
CA ALA A 57 -10.74 8.45 1.52
C ALA A 57 -10.06 8.42 2.89
N GLU A 58 -10.57 7.59 3.81
CA GLU A 58 -10.02 7.48 5.17
C GLU A 58 -8.57 7.00 5.19
N ASN A 59 -8.25 5.97 4.41
CA ASN A 59 -6.88 5.44 4.32
C ASN A 59 -5.92 6.46 3.67
N THR A 60 -6.39 7.15 2.62
CA THR A 60 -5.62 8.19 1.93
C THR A 60 -5.30 9.35 2.86
N GLU A 61 -6.27 9.82 3.64
CA GLU A 61 -6.09 10.88 4.63
C GLU A 61 -5.05 10.47 5.68
N ARG A 62 -5.23 9.28 6.28
CA ARG A 62 -4.32 8.77 7.32
C ARG A 62 -2.89 8.60 6.82
N LEU A 63 -2.74 8.00 5.63
CA LEU A 63 -1.42 7.79 5.04
C LEU A 63 -0.75 9.11 4.68
N THR A 64 -1.48 10.06 4.07
CA THR A 64 -0.95 11.38 3.73
C THR A 64 -0.48 12.12 4.99
N ALA A 65 -1.32 12.14 6.04
CA ALA A 65 -0.98 12.77 7.31
C ALA A 65 0.25 12.11 7.98
N TYR A 66 0.39 10.80 7.84
CA TYR A 66 1.56 10.06 8.33
C TYR A 66 2.83 10.45 7.55
N LEU A 67 2.78 10.39 6.21
CA LEU A 67 3.93 10.71 5.35
C LEU A 67 4.44 12.16 5.54
N MET A 68 3.53 13.09 5.79
CA MET A 68 3.89 14.49 6.05
C MET A 68 4.67 14.70 7.36
N LYS A 69 4.63 13.74 8.27
CA LYS A 69 5.22 13.87 9.63
C LYS A 69 6.26 12.82 9.95
N CYS A 70 6.39 11.77 9.11
CA CYS A 70 7.31 10.68 9.41
C CYS A 70 8.76 11.18 9.42
N ASP A 71 9.52 10.62 10.35
CA ASP A 71 10.93 10.88 10.59
C ASP A 71 11.55 9.52 10.92
N LEU A 72 11.89 8.76 9.90
CA LEU A 72 12.45 7.41 9.97
C LEU A 72 13.93 7.39 9.57
N PHE A 73 14.35 8.37 8.76
CA PHE A 73 15.65 8.43 8.15
C PHE A 73 16.37 9.74 8.49
N ASP A 74 17.68 9.67 8.55
CA ASP A 74 18.53 10.85 8.50
C ASP A 74 18.50 11.43 7.08
N ASN A 75 18.03 12.67 6.95
CA ASN A 75 17.86 13.35 5.66
C ASN A 75 19.18 13.61 4.93
N VAL A 76 20.32 13.55 5.63
CA VAL A 76 21.65 13.77 5.06
C VAL A 76 22.22 12.47 4.48
N ASP A 77 22.35 11.44 5.30
CA ASP A 77 23.02 10.20 4.88
C ASP A 77 22.04 9.08 4.52
N GLY A 78 20.76 9.19 4.89
CA GLY A 78 19.70 8.22 4.59
C GLY A 78 19.76 6.96 5.43
N LYS A 79 20.45 6.98 6.55
CA LYS A 79 20.40 5.90 7.52
C LYS A 79 19.06 5.89 8.25
N VAL A 80 18.67 4.71 8.71
CA VAL A 80 17.47 4.56 9.55
C VAL A 80 17.75 5.14 10.93
N MET A 81 17.52 6.42 11.07
CA MET A 81 17.72 7.19 12.30
C MET A 81 16.93 8.50 12.22
N LYS A 82 16.18 8.81 13.25
CA LYS A 82 15.46 10.09 13.35
C LYS A 82 16.43 11.25 13.49
N ASP A 83 16.26 12.29 12.68
CA ASP A 83 17.06 13.53 12.75
C ASP A 83 16.25 14.74 13.22
N GLY A 84 14.95 14.57 13.48
CA GLY A 84 14.04 15.62 13.93
C GLY A 84 13.40 16.43 12.79
N LEU A 85 13.67 16.06 11.54
CA LEU A 85 13.08 16.67 10.35
C LEU A 85 12.17 15.66 9.63
N PRO A 86 11.07 16.10 9.01
CA PRO A 86 10.28 15.21 8.19
C PRO A 86 11.10 14.62 7.03
N ASP A 87 11.03 13.31 6.81
CA ASP A 87 11.71 12.59 5.72
C ASP A 87 11.40 13.15 4.33
N PHE A 88 10.20 13.72 4.16
CA PHE A 88 9.70 14.28 2.91
C PHE A 88 9.70 15.81 2.91
N ALA A 89 10.63 16.43 3.62
CA ALA A 89 10.79 17.88 3.62
C ALA A 89 10.88 18.43 2.19
N GLY A 90 10.07 19.44 1.89
CA GLY A 90 9.99 20.09 0.57
C GLY A 90 9.12 19.37 -0.47
N GLU A 91 8.61 18.17 -0.18
CA GLU A 91 7.70 17.46 -1.06
C GLU A 91 6.26 17.97 -0.96
N THR A 92 5.50 17.79 -2.05
CA THR A 92 4.06 18.05 -2.09
C THR A 92 3.32 16.75 -2.35
N PHE A 93 2.41 16.39 -1.46
CA PHE A 93 1.52 15.25 -1.61
C PHE A 93 0.24 15.69 -2.34
N ALA A 94 -0.21 14.88 -3.30
CA ALA A 94 -1.50 15.02 -3.96
C ALA A 94 -2.41 13.88 -3.44
N ALA A 95 -3.29 14.20 -2.51
CA ALA A 95 -4.21 13.23 -1.89
C ALA A 95 -5.50 13.11 -2.71
N TYR A 96 -5.76 11.91 -3.26
CA TYR A 96 -6.94 11.62 -4.07
C TYR A 96 -7.91 10.73 -3.29
N TYR A 97 -9.00 11.29 -2.83
CA TYR A 97 -10.01 10.64 -2.01
C TYR A 97 -11.06 9.94 -2.86
N ASP A 98 -11.03 8.61 -2.90
CA ASP A 98 -12.08 7.82 -3.56
C ASP A 98 -13.21 7.52 -2.58
N THR A 99 -14.37 8.11 -2.83
CA THR A 99 -15.60 7.89 -2.07
C THR A 99 -16.68 7.21 -2.92
N VAL A 100 -16.38 6.91 -4.19
CA VAL A 100 -17.37 6.45 -5.17
C VAL A 100 -17.20 4.96 -5.49
N ASN A 101 -15.95 4.49 -5.54
CA ASN A 101 -15.64 3.11 -5.92
C ASN A 101 -15.41 2.20 -4.73
N VAL A 102 -15.59 2.71 -3.52
CA VAL A 102 -15.43 1.97 -2.26
C VAL A 102 -16.73 1.26 -1.88
N PRO A 103 -16.63 0.11 -1.19
CA PRO A 103 -15.40 -0.53 -0.72
C PRO A 103 -14.75 -1.41 -1.83
N TYR A 104 -13.43 -1.39 -1.93
CA TYR A 104 -12.71 -2.11 -3.01
C TYR A 104 -12.80 -3.63 -2.91
N GLN A 105 -13.01 -4.20 -1.73
CA GLN A 105 -13.26 -5.63 -1.55
C GLN A 105 -14.48 -6.14 -2.33
N ASP A 106 -15.48 -5.30 -2.57
CA ASP A 106 -16.68 -5.69 -3.29
C ASP A 106 -16.37 -6.14 -4.74
N PHE A 107 -15.31 -5.61 -5.34
CA PHE A 107 -14.88 -6.06 -6.66
C PHE A 107 -14.43 -7.54 -6.63
N PHE A 108 -13.72 -7.97 -5.58
CA PHE A 108 -13.32 -9.36 -5.40
C PHE A 108 -14.52 -10.24 -5.05
N ILE A 109 -15.35 -9.83 -4.09
CA ILE A 109 -16.51 -10.59 -3.62
C ILE A 109 -17.48 -10.84 -4.79
N ASN A 110 -17.66 -9.86 -5.66
CA ASN A 110 -18.57 -9.96 -6.81
C ASN A 110 -17.93 -10.54 -8.07
N GLY A 111 -16.68 -11.01 -8.02
CA GLY A 111 -15.96 -11.56 -9.16
C GLY A 111 -15.63 -10.55 -10.26
N ASN A 112 -15.53 -9.27 -9.92
CA ASN A 112 -15.29 -8.16 -10.85
C ASN A 112 -13.86 -7.58 -10.69
N GLU A 113 -12.88 -8.45 -10.49
CA GLU A 113 -11.48 -8.08 -10.27
C GLU A 113 -10.90 -7.27 -11.45
N GLU A 114 -11.29 -7.59 -12.70
CA GLU A 114 -10.84 -6.84 -13.88
C GLU A 114 -11.22 -5.36 -13.81
N ALA A 115 -12.40 -5.04 -13.28
CA ALA A 115 -12.81 -3.64 -13.10
C ALA A 115 -11.95 -2.90 -12.07
N LEU A 116 -11.54 -3.57 -10.99
CA LEU A 116 -10.62 -3.01 -10.00
C LEU A 116 -9.22 -2.80 -10.59
N ARG A 117 -8.73 -3.76 -11.38
CA ARG A 117 -7.48 -3.63 -12.13
C ARG A 117 -7.52 -2.42 -13.05
N GLY A 118 -8.63 -2.26 -13.82
CA GLY A 118 -8.87 -1.09 -14.66
C GLY A 118 -8.95 0.22 -13.87
N LEU A 119 -9.54 0.21 -12.69
CA LEU A 119 -9.59 1.36 -11.80
C LEU A 119 -8.19 1.78 -11.34
N THR A 120 -7.34 0.83 -10.94
CA THR A 120 -5.95 1.08 -10.54
C THR A 120 -5.14 1.71 -11.69
N VAL A 121 -5.29 1.18 -12.92
CA VAL A 121 -4.69 1.79 -14.13
C VAL A 121 -5.16 3.22 -14.32
N ARG A 122 -6.48 3.46 -14.27
CA ARG A 122 -7.07 4.77 -14.46
C ARG A 122 -6.61 5.79 -13.42
N HIS A 123 -6.56 5.40 -12.16
CA HIS A 123 -6.04 6.24 -11.08
C HIS A 123 -4.56 6.58 -11.32
N SER A 124 -3.76 5.60 -11.73
CA SER A 124 -2.35 5.80 -12.04
C SER A 124 -2.15 6.82 -13.15
N VAL A 125 -2.92 6.72 -14.25
CA VAL A 125 -2.85 7.66 -15.37
C VAL A 125 -3.31 9.07 -14.96
N ALA A 126 -4.42 9.16 -14.20
CA ALA A 126 -4.94 10.45 -13.75
C ALA A 126 -3.97 11.23 -12.84
N ALA A 127 -3.15 10.52 -12.06
CA ALA A 127 -2.10 11.14 -11.27
C ALA A 127 -1.03 11.84 -12.14
N LEU A 128 -0.84 11.39 -13.38
CA LEU A 128 0.13 11.95 -14.33
C LEU A 128 -0.42 13.13 -15.14
N ASP A 129 -1.73 13.36 -15.12
CA ASP A 129 -2.33 14.47 -15.82
C ASP A 129 -1.84 15.81 -15.26
N SER A 130 -1.68 16.79 -16.13
CA SER A 130 -1.36 18.19 -15.78
C SER A 130 -2.60 19.03 -15.50
N ARG A 131 -3.79 18.44 -15.59
CA ARG A 131 -5.07 19.10 -15.38
C ARG A 131 -6.00 18.29 -14.52
N CYS A 132 -6.96 18.98 -13.90
CA CYS A 132 -8.07 18.36 -13.18
C CYS A 132 -9.36 19.16 -13.44
N TYR A 133 -10.49 18.63 -12.97
CA TYR A 133 -11.77 19.32 -13.11
C TYR A 133 -11.96 20.35 -11.99
N GLU A 134 -12.56 21.49 -12.30
CA GLU A 134 -12.92 22.52 -11.32
C GLU A 134 -14.05 22.04 -10.40
N GLY A 135 -14.93 21.19 -10.89
CA GLY A 135 -16.05 20.65 -10.13
C GLY A 135 -16.66 19.42 -10.78
N THR A 136 -17.51 18.72 -10.03
CA THR A 136 -18.16 17.47 -10.46
C THR A 136 -18.94 17.63 -11.78
N TYR A 137 -19.53 18.81 -12.01
CA TYR A 137 -20.33 19.09 -13.19
C TYR A 137 -19.55 19.72 -14.35
N SER A 138 -18.26 20.00 -14.16
CA SER A 138 -17.41 20.52 -15.24
C SER A 138 -17.32 19.52 -16.40
N ARG A 139 -17.37 20.01 -17.62
CA ARG A 139 -17.31 19.16 -18.82
C ARG A 139 -15.88 18.85 -19.25
N GLU A 140 -14.93 19.71 -18.88
CA GLU A 140 -13.52 19.62 -19.26
C GLU A 140 -12.62 19.81 -18.05
N ALA A 141 -11.46 19.18 -18.07
CA ALA A 141 -10.39 19.40 -17.10
C ALA A 141 -9.67 20.70 -17.45
N SER A 142 -9.95 21.77 -16.70
CA SER A 142 -9.47 23.14 -16.98
C SER A 142 -8.52 23.69 -15.91
N VAL A 143 -8.45 23.06 -14.74
CA VAL A 143 -7.59 23.51 -13.63
C VAL A 143 -6.23 22.86 -13.76
N GLU A 144 -5.17 23.67 -13.75
CA GLU A 144 -3.80 23.16 -13.82
C GLU A 144 -3.39 22.51 -12.48
N LYS A 145 -2.72 21.37 -12.57
CA LYS A 145 -2.09 20.69 -11.44
C LYS A 145 -0.71 20.16 -11.81
N SER A 146 0.12 19.93 -10.80
CA SER A 146 1.42 19.27 -11.02
C SER A 146 1.26 17.78 -11.22
N PRO A 147 1.77 17.18 -12.32
CA PRO A 147 1.83 15.74 -12.50
C PRO A 147 2.60 15.06 -11.38
N SER A 148 2.21 13.83 -11.06
CA SER A 148 2.85 13.09 -9.99
C SER A 148 4.05 12.28 -10.49
N LYS A 149 5.15 12.32 -9.75
CA LYS A 149 6.37 11.52 -10.01
C LYS A 149 6.32 10.12 -9.38
N ILE A 150 5.51 9.97 -8.33
CA ILE A 150 5.24 8.73 -7.60
C ILE A 150 3.74 8.64 -7.36
N VAL A 151 3.18 7.43 -7.47
CA VAL A 151 1.81 7.12 -7.12
C VAL A 151 1.81 6.06 -6.03
N ILE A 152 1.28 6.40 -4.86
CA ILE A 152 1.14 5.52 -3.71
C ILE A 152 -0.34 5.15 -3.58
N PHE A 153 -0.64 3.86 -3.51
CA PHE A 153 -1.97 3.38 -3.23
C PHE A 153 -2.19 3.18 -1.74
N SER A 154 -3.36 3.57 -1.25
CA SER A 154 -3.77 3.43 0.16
C SER A 154 -4.74 2.27 0.39
N SER A 155 -4.74 1.27 -0.50
CA SER A 155 -5.54 0.06 -0.37
C SER A 155 -4.73 -1.16 -0.82
N PRO A 156 -4.74 -2.26 -0.03
CA PRO A 156 -4.10 -3.51 -0.42
C PRO A 156 -4.71 -4.12 -1.68
N PHE A 157 -5.99 -3.87 -1.93
CA PHE A 157 -6.69 -4.38 -3.11
C PHE A 157 -6.19 -3.77 -4.43
N SER A 158 -5.58 -2.58 -4.40
CA SER A 158 -4.97 -1.97 -5.60
C SER A 158 -3.80 -2.79 -6.15
N GLU A 159 -3.21 -3.71 -5.34
CA GLU A 159 -2.16 -4.63 -5.79
C GLU A 159 -2.57 -5.39 -7.06
N ALA A 160 -3.84 -5.76 -7.18
CA ALA A 160 -4.35 -6.50 -8.33
C ALA A 160 -4.07 -5.81 -9.68
N GLY A 161 -4.07 -4.48 -9.74
CA GLY A 161 -3.90 -3.70 -10.98
C GLY A 161 -2.52 -3.05 -11.17
N ILE A 162 -1.60 -3.21 -10.21
CA ILE A 162 -0.27 -2.58 -10.29
C ILE A 162 0.53 -3.09 -11.48
N ALA A 163 0.50 -4.39 -11.76
CA ALA A 163 1.22 -4.99 -12.88
C ALA A 163 0.69 -4.47 -14.24
N ASP A 164 -0.61 -4.22 -14.35
CA ASP A 164 -1.23 -3.63 -15.55
C ASP A 164 -0.76 -2.19 -15.76
N ALA A 165 -0.75 -1.40 -14.70
CA ALA A 165 -0.29 -0.02 -14.75
C ALA A 165 1.22 0.07 -15.05
N ASP A 166 2.06 -0.77 -14.43
CA ASP A 166 3.49 -0.86 -14.74
C ASP A 166 3.72 -1.26 -16.21
N SER A 167 2.93 -2.20 -16.73
CA SER A 167 2.99 -2.63 -18.14
C SER A 167 2.61 -1.48 -19.06
N LEU A 168 1.51 -0.77 -18.78
CA LEU A 168 1.10 0.40 -19.54
C LEU A 168 2.21 1.46 -19.61
N PHE A 169 2.79 1.79 -18.47
CA PHE A 169 3.84 2.81 -18.40
C PHE A 169 5.12 2.38 -19.12
N SER A 170 5.51 1.12 -18.97
CA SER A 170 6.66 0.56 -19.69
C SER A 170 6.47 0.61 -21.19
N MET A 171 5.28 0.21 -21.69
CA MET A 171 4.96 0.22 -23.12
C MET A 171 4.82 1.65 -23.69
N SER A 172 4.39 2.61 -22.87
CA SER A 172 4.27 4.03 -23.26
C SER A 172 5.59 4.80 -23.08
N GLY A 173 6.64 4.17 -22.54
CA GLY A 173 7.93 4.82 -22.30
C GLY A 173 7.90 5.89 -21.23
N VAL A 174 6.90 5.89 -20.35
CA VAL A 174 6.82 6.79 -19.18
C VAL A 174 7.29 6.09 -17.91
N GLY A 175 7.78 6.83 -16.93
CA GLY A 175 8.47 6.24 -15.80
C GLY A 175 7.99 6.70 -14.40
N PRO A 176 6.67 6.90 -14.14
CA PRO A 176 6.23 7.10 -12.78
C PRO A 176 6.48 5.84 -11.96
N ILE A 177 6.57 5.99 -10.65
CA ILE A 177 6.84 4.90 -9.73
C ILE A 177 5.57 4.58 -8.98
N LEU A 178 5.16 3.30 -9.01
CA LEU A 178 4.00 2.81 -8.28
C LEU A 178 4.44 2.16 -6.96
N ILE A 179 3.73 2.47 -5.89
CA ILE A 179 3.97 1.93 -4.55
C ILE A 179 2.64 1.43 -3.99
N SER A 180 2.60 0.18 -3.56
CA SER A 180 1.47 -0.41 -2.85
C SER A 180 1.82 -0.78 -1.41
N PRO A 181 0.84 -0.87 -0.52
CA PRO A 181 1.04 -1.33 0.85
C PRO A 181 1.57 -2.76 0.90
N VAL A 182 0.96 -3.68 0.13
CA VAL A 182 1.30 -5.10 0.14
C VAL A 182 2.73 -5.33 -0.34
N LYS A 183 3.08 -4.80 -1.51
CA LYS A 183 4.44 -4.93 -2.05
C LYS A 183 5.48 -4.28 -1.14
N SER A 184 5.16 -3.14 -0.52
CA SER A 184 6.08 -2.46 0.41
C SER A 184 6.38 -3.30 1.64
N LEU A 185 5.36 -3.97 2.21
CA LEU A 185 5.52 -4.90 3.33
C LEU A 185 6.37 -6.11 2.94
N VAL A 186 6.01 -6.76 1.83
CA VAL A 186 6.70 -7.97 1.34
C VAL A 186 8.15 -7.68 0.97
N ASP A 187 8.41 -6.61 0.21
CA ASP A 187 9.78 -6.19 -0.16
C ASP A 187 10.66 -5.92 1.07
N LYS A 188 10.09 -5.37 2.15
CA LYS A 188 10.84 -5.11 3.39
C LYS A 188 11.28 -6.41 4.05
N VAL A 189 10.40 -7.40 4.12
CA VAL A 189 10.70 -8.71 4.70
C VAL A 189 11.74 -9.45 3.87
N ILE A 190 11.54 -9.53 2.56
CA ILE A 190 12.43 -10.27 1.66
C ILE A 190 13.84 -9.67 1.63
N ARG A 191 13.96 -8.34 1.85
CA ARG A 191 15.28 -7.72 1.95
C ARG A 191 16.00 -8.00 3.28
N LYS A 192 15.23 -8.25 4.35
CA LYS A 192 15.79 -8.39 5.70
C LYS A 192 16.09 -9.82 6.09
N TYR A 193 15.21 -10.74 5.71
CA TYR A 193 15.28 -12.13 6.14
C TYR A 193 15.72 -13.05 5.00
N ASP A 194 16.45 -14.09 5.39
CA ASP A 194 16.89 -15.15 4.46
C ASP A 194 15.73 -16.08 4.08
N GLU A 195 15.99 -16.99 3.14
CA GLU A 195 15.04 -18.03 2.73
C GLU A 195 14.54 -18.85 3.93
N GLY A 196 13.22 -19.11 3.94
CA GLY A 196 12.59 -19.95 4.95
C GLY A 196 12.19 -19.19 6.23
N ALA A 197 12.27 -17.87 6.26
CA ALA A 197 11.70 -17.10 7.36
C ALA A 197 10.18 -17.30 7.45
N MET A 198 9.66 -17.44 8.67
CA MET A 198 8.22 -17.56 8.93
C MET A 198 7.65 -16.17 9.23
N ILE A 199 6.64 -15.75 8.46
CA ILE A 199 6.06 -14.41 8.52
C ILE A 199 4.59 -14.50 8.94
N GLY A 200 4.20 -13.67 9.90
CA GLY A 200 2.80 -13.42 10.23
C GLY A 200 2.23 -12.31 9.36
N ILE A 201 0.99 -12.43 8.90
CA ILE A 201 0.29 -11.36 8.20
C ILE A 201 -1.00 -11.05 8.96
N TRP A 202 -1.11 -9.85 9.48
CA TRP A 202 -2.31 -9.33 10.13
C TRP A 202 -3.01 -8.37 9.18
N ALA A 203 -4.14 -8.79 8.67
CA ALA A 203 -4.95 -8.04 7.73
C ALA A 203 -6.42 -8.41 7.87
N GLU A 204 -7.31 -7.65 7.26
CA GLU A 204 -8.72 -8.02 7.16
C GLU A 204 -8.89 -9.36 6.44
N SER A 205 -9.94 -10.12 6.79
CA SER A 205 -10.21 -11.45 6.23
C SER A 205 -10.33 -11.42 4.70
N ASP A 206 -10.92 -10.36 4.15
CA ASP A 206 -11.13 -10.20 2.72
C ASP A 206 -9.80 -9.93 1.98
N VAL A 207 -8.87 -9.21 2.61
CA VAL A 207 -7.51 -9.01 2.09
C VAL A 207 -6.75 -10.34 2.08
N LEU A 208 -6.83 -11.12 3.16
CA LEU A 208 -6.17 -12.43 3.23
C LEU A 208 -6.74 -13.40 2.19
N SER A 209 -8.06 -13.40 1.97
CA SER A 209 -8.74 -14.29 1.02
C SER A 209 -8.58 -13.87 -0.44
N SER A 210 -8.32 -12.60 -0.73
CA SER A 210 -8.13 -12.07 -2.09
C SER A 210 -6.86 -12.61 -2.78
N GLY A 211 -5.88 -13.09 -2.01
CA GLY A 211 -4.63 -13.62 -2.55
C GLY A 211 -3.58 -12.56 -2.93
N VAL A 212 -3.82 -11.27 -2.63
CA VAL A 212 -2.87 -10.18 -2.97
C VAL A 212 -1.49 -10.38 -2.33
N PHE A 213 -1.43 -10.86 -1.08
CA PHE A 213 -0.16 -11.22 -0.43
C PHE A 213 0.52 -12.40 -1.10
N ALA A 214 -0.25 -13.45 -1.46
CA ALA A 214 0.29 -14.61 -2.17
C ALA A 214 0.91 -14.21 -3.52
N SER A 215 0.27 -13.29 -4.24
CA SER A 215 0.81 -12.74 -5.49
C SER A 215 2.08 -11.95 -5.25
N ALA A 216 2.09 -11.03 -4.29
CA ALA A 216 3.26 -10.20 -3.99
C ALA A 216 4.48 -11.05 -3.56
N PHE A 217 4.30 -12.06 -2.71
CA PHE A 217 5.37 -12.98 -2.35
C PHE A 217 5.91 -13.77 -3.54
N ARG A 218 5.03 -14.19 -4.47
CA ARG A 218 5.43 -14.89 -5.69
C ARG A 218 6.24 -14.01 -6.61
N ASP A 219 5.80 -12.77 -6.83
CA ASP A 219 6.46 -11.82 -7.73
C ASP A 219 7.85 -11.44 -7.22
N CYS A 220 8.00 -11.31 -5.90
CA CYS A 220 9.30 -11.09 -5.29
C CYS A 220 10.21 -12.32 -5.33
N SER A 221 9.66 -13.53 -5.54
CA SER A 221 10.41 -14.79 -5.64
C SER A 221 10.94 -15.07 -7.04
N SER A 222 10.50 -14.32 -8.06
CA SER A 222 10.94 -14.50 -9.46
C SER A 222 12.45 -14.30 -9.66
N ASP A 223 13.13 -13.63 -8.74
CA ASP A 223 14.58 -13.45 -8.74
C ASP A 223 15.37 -14.66 -8.21
N GLY A 224 14.72 -15.84 -8.08
CA GLY A 224 15.36 -17.09 -7.62
C GLY A 224 15.48 -17.19 -6.09
N ARG A 225 14.92 -16.25 -5.34
CA ARG A 225 14.80 -16.34 -3.89
C ARG A 225 13.53 -17.10 -3.54
N ARG A 226 13.61 -17.98 -2.56
CA ARG A 226 12.43 -18.69 -2.05
C ARG A 226 11.58 -17.71 -1.26
N ALA A 227 10.27 -17.68 -1.55
CA ALA A 227 9.35 -16.89 -0.75
C ALA A 227 9.39 -17.36 0.71
N ALA A 228 9.22 -16.42 1.63
CA ALA A 228 9.00 -16.75 3.02
C ALA A 228 7.66 -17.52 3.16
N ASP A 229 7.59 -18.45 4.07
CA ASP A 229 6.32 -19.05 4.47
C ASP A 229 5.55 -18.04 5.33
N TYR A 230 4.22 -17.99 5.19
CA TYR A 230 3.43 -17.04 5.97
C TYR A 230 2.13 -17.63 6.51
N VAL A 231 1.68 -17.06 7.63
CA VAL A 231 0.41 -17.40 8.29
C VAL A 231 -0.42 -16.13 8.44
N GLY A 232 -1.61 -16.13 7.81
CA GLY A 232 -2.56 -15.02 7.88
C GLY A 232 -3.38 -15.02 9.16
N PHE A 233 -3.70 -13.83 9.68
CA PHE A 233 -4.56 -13.61 10.83
C PHE A 233 -5.39 -12.35 10.65
N SER A 234 -6.69 -12.44 10.92
CA SER A 234 -7.58 -11.28 10.98
C SER A 234 -7.88 -10.96 12.45
N PRO A 235 -7.28 -9.91 13.00
CA PRO A 235 -7.49 -9.55 14.40
C PRO A 235 -8.91 -9.03 14.63
N ASP A 236 -9.48 -9.33 15.81
CA ASP A 236 -10.69 -8.64 16.27
C ASP A 236 -10.31 -7.25 16.78
N MET A 237 -10.75 -6.22 16.06
CA MET A 237 -10.44 -4.81 16.31
C MET A 237 -10.93 -4.28 17.66
N ASN A 238 -11.80 -5.02 18.36
CA ASN A 238 -12.26 -4.65 19.69
C ASN A 238 -11.31 -5.11 20.80
N ASN A 239 -10.32 -5.94 20.47
CA ASN A 239 -9.37 -6.47 21.44
C ASN A 239 -8.12 -5.58 21.55
N ARG A 240 -7.44 -5.66 22.72
CA ARG A 240 -6.16 -5.01 22.88
C ARG A 240 -5.08 -5.71 22.05
N MET A 241 -4.12 -4.96 21.52
CA MET A 241 -3.01 -5.50 20.73
C MET A 241 -2.27 -6.66 21.39
N LYS A 242 -2.09 -6.58 22.72
CA LYS A 242 -1.48 -7.68 23.49
C LYS A 242 -2.31 -8.96 23.42
N ASP A 243 -3.62 -8.84 23.55
CA ASP A 243 -4.53 -10.00 23.55
C ASP A 243 -4.61 -10.59 22.15
N CYS A 244 -4.58 -9.76 21.10
CA CYS A 244 -4.46 -10.18 19.70
C CYS A 244 -3.16 -10.97 19.46
N LEU A 245 -2.03 -10.48 19.97
CA LEU A 245 -0.74 -11.16 19.81
C LEU A 245 -0.74 -12.51 20.51
N ILE A 246 -1.23 -12.61 21.73
CA ILE A 246 -1.32 -13.88 22.47
C ILE A 246 -2.21 -14.86 21.72
N HIS A 247 -3.38 -14.41 21.28
CA HIS A 247 -4.31 -15.26 20.53
C HIS A 247 -3.69 -15.75 19.20
N TYR A 248 -3.01 -14.86 18.48
CA TYR A 248 -2.29 -15.24 17.27
C TYR A 248 -1.21 -16.29 17.54
N LEU A 249 -0.43 -16.13 18.61
CA LEU A 249 0.61 -17.10 18.99
C LEU A 249 0.03 -18.45 19.46
N GLU A 250 -1.16 -18.45 20.08
CA GLU A 250 -1.88 -19.71 20.37
C GLU A 250 -2.25 -20.44 19.09
N MET A 251 -2.87 -19.74 18.15
CA MET A 251 -3.23 -20.30 16.84
C MET A 251 -2.00 -20.80 16.07
N PHE A 252 -0.92 -20.03 16.12
CA PHE A 252 0.33 -20.39 15.47
C PHE A 252 0.93 -21.67 16.08
N LEU A 253 0.90 -21.80 17.38
CA LEU A 253 1.33 -23.01 18.09
C LEU A 253 0.46 -24.22 17.73
N ASP A 254 -0.87 -24.04 17.71
CA ASP A 254 -1.84 -25.09 17.41
C ASP A 254 -1.77 -25.56 15.95
N SER A 255 -1.28 -24.72 15.04
CA SER A 255 -1.07 -25.07 13.63
C SER A 255 0.11 -26.02 13.38
N GLY A 256 0.90 -26.31 14.43
CA GLY A 256 2.03 -27.25 14.35
C GLY A 256 3.24 -26.69 13.60
N ASN A 257 3.36 -25.37 13.45
CA ASN A 257 4.53 -24.75 12.88
C ASN A 257 5.73 -24.92 13.82
N GLU A 258 6.83 -25.41 13.29
CA GLU A 258 8.07 -25.66 14.05
C GLU A 258 9.04 -24.45 13.98
N MET A 259 8.91 -23.61 12.95
CA MET A 259 9.76 -22.44 12.75
C MET A 259 9.26 -21.24 13.54
N PRO A 260 10.14 -20.51 14.24
CA PRO A 260 9.75 -19.30 14.93
C PRO A 260 9.39 -18.18 13.93
N LEU A 261 8.47 -17.32 14.33
CA LEU A 261 8.11 -16.12 13.59
C LEU A 261 9.28 -15.15 13.53
N SER A 262 9.64 -14.73 12.33
CA SER A 262 10.67 -13.70 12.10
C SER A 262 10.07 -12.30 12.08
N ALA A 263 8.84 -12.14 11.60
CA ALA A 263 8.12 -10.86 11.61
C ALA A 263 6.60 -11.04 11.61
N ILE A 264 5.90 -9.99 12.02
CA ILE A 264 4.48 -9.80 11.74
C ILE A 264 4.32 -8.55 10.87
N LEU A 265 3.65 -8.71 9.72
CA LEU A 265 3.24 -7.62 8.85
C LEU A 265 1.84 -7.18 9.22
N ILE A 266 1.64 -5.89 9.44
CA ILE A 266 0.32 -5.32 9.75
C ILE A 266 -0.12 -4.48 8.56
N ASP A 267 -1.13 -4.96 7.84
CA ASP A 267 -1.77 -4.25 6.74
C ASP A 267 -3.09 -3.64 7.22
N ASP A 268 -2.98 -2.53 7.91
CA ASP A 268 -4.13 -1.81 8.43
C ASP A 268 -3.85 -0.31 8.55
N PHE A 269 -4.64 0.48 7.82
CA PHE A 269 -4.62 1.95 7.90
C PHE A 269 -5.60 2.49 8.95
N SER A 270 -6.60 1.70 9.34
CA SER A 270 -7.67 2.13 10.25
C SER A 270 -7.30 1.91 11.71
N TYR A 271 -6.44 0.94 11.98
CA TYR A 271 -6.02 0.59 13.32
C TYR A 271 -4.82 1.43 13.72
N PRO A 272 -4.89 2.19 14.83
CA PRO A 272 -3.73 2.92 15.30
C PRO A 272 -2.64 1.93 15.69
N TYR A 273 -1.67 1.74 14.80
CA TYR A 273 -0.49 0.97 15.10
C TYR A 273 0.25 1.61 16.27
N ASP A 274 -0.05 1.14 17.47
CA ASP A 274 0.71 1.49 18.65
C ASP A 274 1.96 0.59 18.74
N LYS A 275 3.02 1.03 18.06
CA LYS A 275 4.31 0.35 18.07
C LYS A 275 4.82 0.08 19.48
N ASN A 276 4.53 0.97 20.42
CA ASN A 276 4.95 0.83 21.81
C ASN A 276 4.15 -0.26 22.52
N ALA A 277 2.83 -0.33 22.32
CA ALA A 277 1.98 -1.36 22.91
C ALA A 277 2.39 -2.76 22.44
N LEU A 278 2.67 -2.90 21.16
CA LEU A 278 3.06 -4.18 20.59
C LEU A 278 4.49 -4.58 21.00
N SER A 279 5.44 -3.65 20.98
CA SER A 279 6.79 -3.87 21.53
C SER A 279 6.74 -4.28 23.01
N SER A 280 5.93 -3.60 23.81
CA SER A 280 5.72 -3.95 25.22
C SER A 280 5.09 -5.34 25.39
N ALA A 281 4.21 -5.75 24.47
CA ALA A 281 3.63 -7.10 24.50
C ALA A 281 4.68 -8.17 24.18
N VAL A 282 5.54 -7.92 23.18
CA VAL A 282 6.67 -8.80 22.84
C VAL A 282 7.64 -8.91 24.01
N ASP A 283 8.03 -7.79 24.62
CA ASP A 283 8.90 -7.76 25.79
C ASP A 283 8.29 -8.51 26.97
N HIS A 284 6.98 -8.39 27.17
CA HIS A 284 6.26 -9.14 28.19
C HIS A 284 6.35 -10.66 27.96
N ILE A 285 6.17 -11.11 26.71
CA ILE A 285 6.28 -12.53 26.35
C ILE A 285 7.73 -13.03 26.60
N ARG A 286 8.72 -12.26 26.15
CA ARG A 286 10.14 -12.61 26.28
C ARG A 286 10.62 -12.71 27.72
N ASN A 287 10.10 -11.85 28.59
CA ASN A 287 10.56 -11.74 29.99
C ASN A 287 9.60 -12.37 31.02
N SER A 288 8.47 -12.94 30.59
CA SER A 288 7.48 -13.54 31.49
C SER A 288 8.05 -14.74 32.24
N THR A 289 7.77 -14.81 33.53
CA THR A 289 7.99 -16.00 34.36
C THR A 289 6.74 -16.87 34.53
N ASP A 290 5.60 -16.43 34.00
CA ASP A 290 4.37 -17.21 33.97
C ASP A 290 4.47 -18.25 32.87
N ASP A 291 4.43 -19.53 33.22
CA ASP A 291 4.52 -20.66 32.27
C ASP A 291 3.47 -20.60 31.15
N LYS A 292 2.30 -20.01 31.43
CA LYS A 292 1.24 -19.84 30.42
C LYS A 292 1.64 -18.86 29.30
N ILE A 293 2.49 -17.88 29.61
CA ILE A 293 2.98 -16.88 28.65
C ILE A 293 4.36 -17.28 28.14
N ALA A 294 5.21 -17.82 28.99
CA ALA A 294 6.59 -18.20 28.66
C ALA A 294 6.66 -19.24 27.51
N LYS A 295 5.62 -20.06 27.35
CA LYS A 295 5.51 -21.03 26.24
C LYS A 295 5.56 -20.39 24.84
N TYR A 296 5.17 -19.12 24.70
CA TYR A 296 5.20 -18.41 23.42
C TYR A 296 6.57 -17.82 23.09
N ARG A 297 7.51 -17.82 24.02
CA ARG A 297 8.85 -17.23 23.80
C ARG A 297 9.60 -17.88 22.64
N THR A 298 9.49 -19.20 22.52
CA THR A 298 10.14 -19.98 21.47
C THR A 298 9.51 -19.81 20.11
N LEU A 299 8.32 -19.20 20.03
CA LEU A 299 7.63 -18.92 18.78
C LEU A 299 8.09 -17.60 18.13
N LEU A 300 8.92 -16.82 18.82
CA LEU A 300 9.46 -15.56 18.29
C LEU A 300 10.97 -15.71 18.08
N SER A 301 11.47 -15.39 16.89
CA SER A 301 12.91 -15.35 16.64
C SER A 301 13.60 -14.26 17.46
N ASP A 302 14.91 -14.35 17.61
CA ASP A 302 15.69 -13.35 18.38
C ASP A 302 15.57 -11.95 17.76
N ASP A 303 15.50 -11.87 16.43
CA ASP A 303 15.40 -10.66 15.63
C ASP A 303 13.96 -10.33 15.21
N PHE A 304 12.97 -10.94 15.87
CA PHE A 304 11.54 -10.71 15.59
C PHE A 304 11.18 -9.23 15.63
N GLU A 305 10.45 -8.80 14.60
CA GLU A 305 9.91 -7.44 14.51
C GLU A 305 8.46 -7.38 14.04
N VAL A 306 7.85 -6.23 14.28
CA VAL A 306 6.53 -5.90 13.74
C VAL A 306 6.66 -4.76 12.74
N ILE A 307 6.09 -4.96 11.55
CA ILE A 307 6.20 -4.05 10.41
C ILE A 307 4.81 -3.56 10.03
N GLY A 308 4.55 -2.26 10.21
CA GLY A 308 3.31 -1.62 9.75
C GLY A 308 3.39 -1.19 8.29
N CYS A 309 2.24 -1.21 7.59
CA CYS A 309 2.18 -0.84 6.18
C CYS A 309 2.59 0.63 5.93
N MET A 310 2.20 1.56 6.79
CA MET A 310 2.57 2.97 6.63
C MET A 310 4.08 3.19 6.74
N ASP A 311 4.77 2.53 7.69
CA ASP A 311 6.24 2.55 7.80
C ASP A 311 6.90 1.96 6.55
N ALA A 312 6.36 0.84 6.04
CA ALA A 312 6.89 0.17 4.87
C ALA A 312 6.72 1.02 3.59
N ILE A 313 5.57 1.67 3.43
CA ILE A 313 5.29 2.60 2.33
C ILE A 313 6.24 3.80 2.41
N ALA A 314 6.38 4.42 3.58
CA ALA A 314 7.28 5.55 3.77
C ALA A 314 8.72 5.19 3.42
N GLU A 315 9.22 4.04 3.91
CA GLU A 315 10.54 3.53 3.56
C GLU A 315 10.69 3.29 2.05
N SER A 316 9.71 2.66 1.41
CA SER A 316 9.72 2.40 -0.04
C SER A 316 9.78 3.71 -0.83
N CYS A 317 8.97 4.69 -0.47
CA CYS A 317 8.93 6.01 -1.09
C CYS A 317 10.26 6.76 -0.92
N TYR A 318 10.77 6.85 0.31
CA TYR A 318 12.03 7.53 0.62
C TYR A 318 13.22 6.92 -0.16
N ARG A 319 13.35 5.58 -0.13
CA ARG A 319 14.43 4.88 -0.84
C ARG A 319 14.39 5.10 -2.35
N VAL A 320 13.19 5.13 -2.93
CA VAL A 320 13.00 5.37 -4.35
C VAL A 320 13.36 6.82 -4.71
N LEU A 321 12.86 7.80 -3.97
CA LEU A 321 13.21 9.22 -4.18
C LEU A 321 14.72 9.42 -4.12
N ARG A 322 15.40 8.82 -3.14
CA ARG A 322 16.84 8.91 -2.99
C ARG A 322 17.57 8.21 -4.14
N ARG A 323 17.24 6.97 -4.45
CA ARG A 323 17.90 6.17 -5.50
C ARG A 323 17.76 6.79 -6.89
N LYS A 324 16.60 7.38 -7.18
CA LYS A 324 16.29 8.01 -8.47
C LYS A 324 16.64 9.50 -8.53
N ASN A 325 17.15 10.07 -7.43
CA ASN A 325 17.43 11.50 -7.29
C ASN A 325 16.21 12.37 -7.60
N LEU A 326 15.05 12.00 -7.03
CA LEU A 326 13.78 12.66 -7.26
C LEU A 326 13.32 13.56 -6.11
N PHE A 327 14.11 13.75 -5.05
CA PHE A 327 13.81 14.73 -4.02
C PHE A 327 13.84 16.15 -4.60
N THR A 328 12.90 17.00 -4.14
CA THR A 328 12.83 18.41 -4.56
C THR A 328 14.00 19.23 -4.05
N HIS A 329 14.64 18.80 -2.95
CA HIS A 329 15.66 19.54 -2.20
C HIS A 329 15.22 20.95 -1.75
N ARG A 330 13.91 21.17 -1.61
CA ARG A 330 13.38 22.40 -1.02
C ARG A 330 13.44 22.31 0.50
N ILE A 331 13.83 23.41 1.15
CA ILE A 331 13.83 23.51 2.61
C ILE A 331 12.46 24.08 3.02
N ALA A 332 11.47 23.20 3.13
CA ALA A 332 10.10 23.53 3.54
C ALA A 332 9.45 22.32 4.20
N TYR A 333 8.44 22.54 5.03
CA TYR A 333 7.61 21.44 5.50
C TYR A 333 6.84 20.82 4.32
N PRO A 334 6.55 19.50 4.35
CA PRO A 334 5.71 18.86 3.37
C PRO A 334 4.35 19.56 3.28
N GLN A 335 3.78 19.61 2.10
CA GLN A 335 2.46 20.18 1.83
C GLN A 335 1.53 19.13 1.23
N ALA A 336 0.22 19.32 1.34
CA ALA A 336 -0.77 18.50 0.66
C ALA A 336 -1.71 19.36 -0.18
N VAL A 337 -2.07 18.84 -1.35
CA VAL A 337 -3.17 19.31 -2.19
C VAL A 337 -4.18 18.15 -2.29
N GLU A 338 -5.44 18.46 -2.16
CA GLU A 338 -6.50 17.45 -2.02
C GLU A 338 -7.38 17.41 -3.27
N TYR A 339 -7.75 16.21 -3.68
CA TYR A 339 -8.62 15.94 -4.82
C TYR A 339 -9.69 14.92 -4.42
N MET A 340 -10.91 15.12 -4.91
CA MET A 340 -11.99 14.16 -4.79
C MET A 340 -12.16 13.39 -6.09
N ILE A 341 -12.27 12.10 -6.00
CA ILE A 341 -12.64 11.24 -7.13
C ILE A 341 -14.16 11.18 -7.20
N THR A 342 -14.73 11.59 -8.33
CA THR A 342 -16.17 11.62 -8.60
C THR A 342 -16.52 10.79 -9.83
N GLY A 343 -17.82 10.42 -9.95
CA GLY A 343 -18.28 9.58 -11.07
C GLY A 343 -18.42 8.12 -10.66
N THR A 344 -19.18 7.34 -11.43
CA THR A 344 -19.49 5.94 -11.12
C THR A 344 -18.90 5.04 -12.20
N PRO A 345 -17.92 4.15 -11.89
CA PRO A 345 -17.45 3.16 -12.84
C PRO A 345 -18.57 2.17 -13.19
N GLY A 346 -18.63 1.73 -14.44
CA GLY A 346 -19.51 0.66 -14.89
C GLY A 346 -20.87 1.07 -15.45
N GLN A 347 -21.25 2.34 -15.37
CA GLN A 347 -22.46 2.86 -16.01
C GLN A 347 -22.16 3.83 -17.18
N GLY A 348 -20.96 3.80 -17.75
CA GLY A 348 -20.53 4.75 -18.77
C GLY A 348 -20.29 6.17 -18.23
N GLY A 349 -20.26 6.34 -16.91
CA GLY A 349 -19.95 7.59 -16.24
C GLY A 349 -18.44 7.85 -16.24
N GLU A 350 -18.05 9.02 -16.70
CA GLU A 350 -16.68 9.49 -16.67
C GLU A 350 -16.23 9.67 -15.22
N ILE A 351 -15.09 9.06 -14.82
CA ILE A 351 -14.45 9.33 -13.54
C ILE A 351 -13.73 10.67 -13.64
N LYS A 352 -14.02 11.55 -12.70
CA LYS A 352 -13.43 12.89 -12.63
C LYS A 352 -12.61 13.05 -11.35
N TYR A 353 -11.53 13.79 -11.47
CA TYR A 353 -10.64 14.17 -10.38
C TYR A 353 -10.78 15.66 -10.17
N VAL A 354 -11.41 16.05 -9.07
CA VAL A 354 -11.79 17.43 -8.76
C VAL A 354 -10.95 17.93 -7.62
N GLU A 355 -10.28 19.08 -7.79
CA GLU A 355 -9.53 19.73 -6.71
C GLU A 355 -10.49 20.21 -5.60
N LEU A 356 -10.20 19.82 -4.36
CA LEU A 356 -10.89 20.33 -3.19
C LEU A 356 -10.29 21.69 -2.84
N SER A 357 -10.95 22.77 -3.26
CA SER A 357 -10.50 24.10 -2.86
C SER A 357 -10.61 24.23 -1.34
N GLN A 358 -9.62 24.88 -0.69
CA GLN A 358 -9.57 25.11 0.76
C GLN A 358 -10.83 25.76 1.39
N LYS A 359 -11.81 26.14 0.58
CA LYS A 359 -13.10 26.69 1.03
C LYS A 359 -14.06 25.65 1.63
N TYR A 360 -13.82 24.34 1.44
CA TYR A 360 -14.72 23.27 1.91
C TYR A 360 -14.21 22.53 3.15
N VAL A 361 -13.02 22.84 3.65
CA VAL A 361 -12.39 22.15 4.79
C VAL A 361 -12.85 22.71 6.15
N HIS A 362 -13.72 23.73 6.16
CA HIS A 362 -14.19 24.41 7.39
C HIS A 362 -15.72 24.48 7.51
N GLN A 363 -16.44 23.42 7.11
CA GLN A 363 -17.85 23.30 7.49
C GLN A 363 -18.13 22.01 8.23
#